data_77ef573550ffcc331712cdbcf5c38f65
#
_entry.id   77ef573550ffcc331712cdbcf5c38f65
#
_cell.length_a   1.000
_cell.length_b   1.000
_cell.length_c   1.000
_cell.angle_alpha   90.00
_cell.angle_beta   90.00
_cell.angle_gamma   90.00
#
_symmetry.space_group_name_H-M   'P 1'
#
loop_
_entity.id
_entity.type
_entity.pdbx_description
1 polymer ?
#
loop_
_entity_poly.entity_id
_entity_poly.type
_entity_poly.pdbx_seq_one_letter_code
_entity_poly.pdbx_strand_id
1 'polypeptide(L)'
;MVQGKGSNNVFVVLAGDEAGVDLVLAALSSVQNNRLARSIRTGSIRVVGDPKWLRYRNLDRNLFFKLNVSFVTSYHADRGNEAVREFDRRYIASFGCIPTLYSYRGYDAVMLFGKAAADGTAAWNTIQRACPTPLETPYDFVPVSLSGDRINRSWALVTYNHDYTITVH
;
A
#
# COMPACT_ATOMS: atom_id res chain seq x y z
N MET A 1 15.74 19.50 9.29
CA MET A 1 16.82 19.07 10.21
C MET A 1 16.35 17.87 11.01
N VAL A 2 17.09 16.75 11.01
CA VAL A 2 16.69 15.56 11.78
C VAL A 2 16.96 15.79 13.26
N GLN A 3 15.93 15.62 14.09
CA GLN A 3 16.01 15.83 15.53
C GLN A 3 16.64 14.65 16.28
N GLY A 4 17.03 14.86 17.53
CA GLY A 4 17.73 13.89 18.35
C GLY A 4 16.85 12.81 19.01
N LYS A 5 17.39 12.12 20.01
CA LYS A 5 16.75 11.04 20.75
C LYS A 5 15.37 11.46 21.29
N GLY A 6 14.38 10.59 21.13
CA GLY A 6 13.02 10.81 21.64
C GLY A 6 12.11 11.60 20.68
N SER A 7 12.62 12.08 19.54
CA SER A 7 11.85 12.78 18.53
C SER A 7 11.39 11.80 17.43
N ASN A 8 10.19 12.00 16.91
CA ASN A 8 9.71 11.33 15.70
C ASN A 8 9.89 12.31 14.54
N ASN A 9 10.76 11.95 13.59
CA ASN A 9 10.99 12.74 12.39
C ASN A 9 10.16 12.13 11.24
N VAL A 10 9.12 12.83 10.83
CA VAL A 10 8.26 12.41 9.70
C VAL A 10 8.56 13.31 8.50
N PHE A 11 8.91 12.68 7.39
CA PHE A 11 9.17 13.35 6.12
C PHE A 11 8.10 12.97 5.12
N VAL A 12 7.32 13.93 4.65
CA VAL A 12 6.40 13.74 3.53
C VAL A 12 7.14 14.13 2.26
N VAL A 13 7.36 13.18 1.36
CA VAL A 13 8.14 13.39 0.15
C VAL A 13 7.19 13.50 -1.04
N LEU A 14 7.15 14.69 -1.63
CA LEU A 14 6.28 15.04 -2.75
C LEU A 14 6.98 14.95 -4.12
N ALA A 15 8.19 14.39 -4.18
CA ALA A 15 8.91 14.20 -5.43
C ALA A 15 8.11 13.33 -6.40
N GLY A 16 7.95 13.82 -7.63
CA GLY A 16 7.09 13.21 -8.63
C GLY A 16 7.80 12.25 -9.58
N ASP A 17 9.12 12.24 -9.60
CA ASP A 17 9.96 11.43 -10.48
C ASP A 17 10.90 10.52 -9.69
N GLU A 18 11.39 9.47 -10.36
CA GLU A 18 12.22 8.43 -9.75
C GLU A 18 13.56 8.97 -9.25
N ALA A 19 14.20 9.86 -10.00
CA ALA A 19 15.50 10.42 -9.62
C ALA A 19 15.40 11.32 -8.39
N GLY A 20 14.38 12.16 -8.30
CA GLY A 20 14.11 13.00 -7.15
C GLY A 20 13.83 12.20 -5.88
N VAL A 21 13.06 11.10 -6.01
CA VAL A 21 12.79 10.19 -4.89
C VAL A 21 14.06 9.51 -4.42
N ASP A 22 14.86 8.96 -5.35
CA ASP A 22 16.12 8.28 -5.02
C ASP A 22 17.08 9.21 -4.29
N LEU A 23 17.23 10.43 -4.80
CA LEU A 23 18.09 11.46 -4.18
C LEU A 23 17.67 11.76 -2.72
N VAL A 24 16.37 11.93 -2.47
CA VAL A 24 15.86 12.23 -1.13
C VAL A 24 16.05 11.04 -0.18
N LEU A 25 15.74 9.83 -0.62
CA LEU A 25 15.90 8.63 0.21
C LEU A 25 17.38 8.36 0.50
N ALA A 26 18.26 8.50 -0.48
CA ALA A 26 19.70 8.37 -0.30
C ALA A 26 20.26 9.41 0.68
N ALA A 27 19.83 10.68 0.58
CA ALA A 27 20.23 11.74 1.49
C ALA A 27 19.79 11.46 2.93
N LEU A 28 18.55 11.07 3.15
CA LEU A 28 18.03 10.71 4.49
C LEU A 28 18.78 9.52 5.08
N SER A 29 19.04 8.49 4.27
CA SER A 29 19.84 7.33 4.67
C SER A 29 21.27 7.70 5.05
N SER A 30 21.91 8.58 4.28
CA SER A 30 23.25 9.10 4.56
C SER A 30 23.30 9.87 5.88
N VAL A 31 22.33 10.75 6.13
CA VAL A 31 22.23 11.47 7.41
C VAL A 31 22.09 10.50 8.59
N GLN A 32 21.26 9.48 8.46
CA GLN A 32 21.09 8.47 9.50
C GLN A 32 22.40 7.73 9.79
N ASN A 33 23.10 7.27 8.74
CA ASN A 33 24.37 6.57 8.86
C ASN A 33 25.46 7.44 9.49
N ASN A 34 25.60 8.68 9.03
CA ASN A 34 26.61 9.61 9.54
C ASN A 34 26.41 9.92 11.04
N ARG A 35 25.16 10.00 11.49
CA ARG A 35 24.86 10.20 12.90
C ARG A 35 25.16 8.96 13.74
N LEU A 36 24.81 7.78 13.24
CA LEU A 36 25.15 6.51 13.89
C LEU A 36 26.66 6.33 14.02
N ALA A 37 27.43 6.63 12.96
CA ALA A 37 28.88 6.54 12.96
C ALA A 37 29.52 7.50 14.00
N ARG A 38 28.88 8.64 14.30
CA ARG A 38 29.33 9.59 15.31
C ARG A 38 28.75 9.32 16.71
N SER A 39 28.10 8.16 16.92
CA SER A 39 27.39 7.79 18.15
C SER A 39 26.32 8.82 18.58
N ILE A 40 25.83 9.62 17.64
CA ILE A 40 24.73 10.55 17.87
C ILE A 40 23.42 9.80 17.74
N ARG A 41 22.70 9.65 18.84
CA ARG A 41 21.37 9.03 18.81
C ARG A 41 20.40 9.92 18.04
N THR A 42 19.87 9.39 16.96
CA THR A 42 18.78 10.02 16.20
C THR A 42 17.43 9.60 16.77
N GLY A 43 16.43 10.47 16.64
CA GLY A 43 15.04 10.06 16.74
C GLY A 43 14.67 9.13 15.58
N SER A 44 13.53 8.48 15.67
CA SER A 44 13.01 7.65 14.58
C SER A 44 12.83 8.49 13.32
N ILE A 45 13.17 7.91 12.17
CA ILE A 45 12.86 8.49 10.86
C ILE A 45 11.73 7.67 10.26
N ARG A 46 10.72 8.36 9.78
CA ARG A 46 9.63 7.80 8.99
C ARG A 46 9.42 8.64 7.74
N VAL A 47 9.30 8.00 6.60
CA VAL A 47 9.02 8.67 5.33
C VAL A 47 7.62 8.29 4.87
N VAL A 48 6.84 9.27 4.45
CA VAL A 48 5.55 9.06 3.79
C VAL A 48 5.73 9.41 2.31
N GLY A 49 5.43 8.46 1.45
CA GLY A 49 5.61 8.57 0.01
C GLY A 49 4.37 8.23 -0.80
N ASP A 50 4.51 8.30 -2.12
CA ASP A 50 3.46 7.97 -3.08
C ASP A 50 3.57 6.48 -3.46
N PRO A 51 2.47 5.70 -3.46
CA PRO A 51 2.46 4.29 -3.87
C PRO A 51 3.04 4.02 -5.27
N LYS A 52 3.08 5.03 -6.14
CA LYS A 52 3.71 4.90 -7.47
C LYS A 52 5.20 4.56 -7.41
N TRP A 53 5.91 4.84 -6.29
CA TRP A 53 7.31 4.49 -6.12
C TRP A 53 7.54 2.98 -6.23
N LEU A 54 6.53 2.17 -5.89
CA LEU A 54 6.57 0.71 -6.05
C LEU A 54 6.70 0.26 -7.52
N ARG A 55 6.45 1.15 -8.48
CA ARG A 55 6.60 0.89 -9.91
C ARG A 55 7.94 1.35 -10.48
N TYR A 56 8.71 2.13 -9.71
CA TYR A 56 10.03 2.60 -10.12
C TYR A 56 11.02 1.42 -10.10
N ARG A 57 11.88 1.35 -11.11
CA ARG A 57 12.75 0.18 -11.33
C ARG A 57 14.12 0.31 -10.70
N ASN A 58 14.63 1.54 -10.60
CA ASN A 58 15.99 1.83 -10.16
C ASN A 58 16.06 2.23 -8.68
N LEU A 59 14.93 2.34 -7.97
CA LEU A 59 14.94 2.63 -6.55
C LEU A 59 15.45 1.43 -5.73
N ASP A 60 16.41 1.71 -4.84
CA ASP A 60 16.83 0.72 -3.84
C ASP A 60 15.72 0.52 -2.79
N ARG A 61 15.01 -0.59 -2.90
CA ARG A 61 13.91 -0.92 -1.99
C ARG A 61 14.36 -1.20 -0.55
N ASN A 62 15.64 -1.47 -0.31
CA ASN A 62 16.17 -1.60 1.05
C ASN A 62 16.05 -0.27 1.81
N LEU A 63 16.07 0.87 1.10
CA LEU A 63 15.85 2.17 1.71
C LEU A 63 14.43 2.34 2.26
N PHE A 64 13.44 1.63 1.70
CA PHE A 64 12.07 1.66 2.24
C PHE A 64 12.01 1.08 3.65
N PHE A 65 12.64 -0.05 3.86
CA PHE A 65 12.73 -0.68 5.18
C PHE A 65 13.58 0.16 6.14
N LYS A 66 14.73 0.63 5.67
CA LYS A 66 15.66 1.41 6.49
C LYS A 66 15.08 2.72 7.00
N LEU A 67 14.26 3.39 6.20
CA LEU A 67 13.67 4.69 6.51
C LEU A 67 12.20 4.59 6.97
N ASN A 68 11.71 3.38 7.24
CA ASN A 68 10.31 3.10 7.62
C ASN A 68 9.33 3.82 6.67
N VAL A 69 9.46 3.57 5.37
CA VAL A 69 8.61 4.21 4.36
C VAL A 69 7.19 3.68 4.48
N SER A 70 6.24 4.60 4.48
CA SER A 70 4.81 4.29 4.52
C SER A 70 4.12 4.86 3.28
N PHE A 71 3.17 4.11 2.74
CA PHE A 71 2.33 4.52 1.62
C PHE A 71 0.86 4.48 2.04
N VAL A 72 0.11 5.53 1.72
CA VAL A 72 -1.34 5.51 1.81
C VAL A 72 -1.88 5.06 0.45
N THR A 73 -2.61 3.97 0.43
CA THR A 73 -3.13 3.39 -0.80
C THR A 73 -4.57 2.90 -0.62
N SER A 74 -5.38 2.99 -1.67
CA SER A 74 -6.73 2.42 -1.67
C SER A 74 -6.75 0.94 -2.08
N TYR A 75 -5.59 0.33 -2.27
CA TYR A 75 -5.47 -1.06 -2.69
C TYR A 75 -4.13 -1.65 -2.25
N HIS A 76 -4.19 -2.82 -1.65
CA HIS A 76 -3.02 -3.61 -1.29
C HIS A 76 -3.43 -5.07 -1.13
N ALA A 77 -2.82 -5.96 -1.89
CA ALA A 77 -2.97 -7.40 -1.71
C ALA A 77 -1.86 -7.92 -0.79
N ASP A 78 -2.24 -8.31 0.41
CA ASP A 78 -1.30 -8.86 1.39
C ASP A 78 -1.02 -10.32 1.08
N ARG A 79 0.15 -10.63 0.55
CA ARG A 79 0.60 -12.00 0.26
C ARG A 79 0.84 -12.86 1.52
N GLY A 80 0.80 -12.28 2.69
CA GLY A 80 0.71 -13.00 3.95
C GLY A 80 -0.66 -13.64 4.18
N ASN A 81 -1.72 -13.12 3.53
CA ASN A 81 -3.08 -13.61 3.63
C ASN A 81 -3.27 -14.90 2.82
N GLU A 82 -3.94 -15.91 3.43
CA GLU A 82 -4.18 -17.21 2.77
C GLU A 82 -5.04 -17.10 1.51
N ALA A 83 -6.06 -16.24 1.50
CA ALA A 83 -6.90 -16.04 0.34
C ALA A 83 -6.12 -15.48 -0.87
N VAL A 84 -5.18 -14.58 -0.62
CA VAL A 84 -4.29 -14.03 -1.65
C VAL A 84 -3.34 -15.10 -2.16
N ARG A 85 -2.74 -15.91 -1.28
CA ARG A 85 -1.86 -17.01 -1.68
C ARG A 85 -2.58 -18.08 -2.50
N GLU A 86 -3.82 -18.39 -2.13
CA GLU A 86 -4.63 -19.36 -2.88
C GLU A 86 -4.98 -18.80 -4.27
N PHE A 87 -5.35 -17.51 -4.35
CA PHE A 87 -5.55 -16.86 -5.63
C PHE A 87 -4.29 -16.89 -6.50
N ASP A 88 -3.12 -16.55 -5.91
CA ASP A 88 -1.83 -16.57 -6.62
C ASP A 88 -1.55 -17.96 -7.21
N ARG A 89 -1.73 -19.02 -6.42
CA ARG A 89 -1.53 -20.41 -6.87
C ARG A 89 -2.43 -20.76 -8.07
N ARG A 90 -3.72 -20.45 -7.97
CA ARG A 90 -4.69 -20.72 -9.05
C ARG A 90 -4.42 -19.90 -10.29
N TYR A 91 -4.08 -18.63 -10.11
CA TYR A 91 -3.77 -17.72 -11.21
C TYR A 91 -2.54 -18.20 -11.98
N ILE A 92 -1.47 -18.54 -11.27
CA ILE A 92 -0.22 -19.05 -11.87
C ILE A 92 -0.48 -20.39 -12.60
N ALA A 93 -1.26 -21.29 -12.00
CA ALA A 93 -1.61 -22.55 -12.63
C ALA A 93 -2.42 -22.37 -13.93
N SER A 94 -3.27 -21.34 -13.99
CA SER A 94 -4.14 -21.10 -15.15
C SER A 94 -3.49 -20.27 -16.25
N PHE A 95 -2.63 -19.33 -15.88
CA PHE A 95 -2.09 -18.32 -16.81
C PHE A 95 -0.57 -18.39 -16.98
N GLY A 96 0.13 -19.19 -16.18
CA GLY A 96 1.61 -19.35 -16.27
C GLY A 96 2.40 -18.12 -15.85
N CYS A 97 1.79 -17.11 -15.23
CA CYS A 97 2.45 -15.88 -14.82
C CYS A 97 1.96 -15.40 -13.44
N ILE A 98 2.77 -14.58 -12.79
CA ILE A 98 2.45 -14.01 -11.49
C ILE A 98 1.35 -12.96 -11.63
N PRO A 99 0.31 -12.96 -10.75
CA PRO A 99 -0.73 -11.95 -10.78
C PRO A 99 -0.16 -10.55 -10.59
N THR A 100 -0.75 -9.61 -11.30
CA THR A 100 -0.48 -8.18 -11.13
C THR A 100 -1.56 -7.55 -10.25
N LEU A 101 -1.36 -6.30 -9.85
CA LEU A 101 -2.37 -5.49 -9.19
C LEU A 101 -3.75 -5.56 -9.90
N TYR A 102 -3.75 -5.49 -11.23
CA TYR A 102 -4.99 -5.54 -12.02
C TYR A 102 -5.68 -6.91 -11.99
N SER A 103 -4.92 -7.98 -11.75
CA SER A 103 -5.49 -9.33 -11.60
C SER A 103 -6.31 -9.44 -10.33
N TYR A 104 -5.81 -8.92 -9.20
CA TYR A 104 -6.54 -8.87 -7.94
C TYR A 104 -7.78 -7.99 -8.03
N ARG A 105 -7.65 -6.78 -8.59
CA ARG A 105 -8.78 -5.87 -8.80
C ARG A 105 -9.86 -6.44 -9.70
N GLY A 106 -9.47 -7.09 -10.78
CA GLY A 106 -10.41 -7.75 -11.68
C GLY A 106 -11.21 -8.83 -10.97
N TYR A 107 -10.53 -9.66 -10.19
CA TYR A 107 -11.18 -10.68 -9.37
C TYR A 107 -12.15 -10.08 -8.36
N ASP A 108 -11.69 -9.14 -7.54
CA ASP A 108 -12.51 -8.48 -6.53
C ASP A 108 -13.71 -7.75 -7.15
N ALA A 109 -13.51 -7.08 -8.29
CA ALA A 109 -14.59 -6.40 -9.00
C ALA A 109 -15.67 -7.38 -9.46
N VAL A 110 -15.29 -8.53 -10.03
CA VAL A 110 -16.25 -9.56 -10.45
C VAL A 110 -16.97 -10.16 -9.25
N MET A 111 -16.24 -10.45 -8.17
CA MET A 111 -16.85 -11.00 -6.95
C MET A 111 -17.81 -10.01 -6.30
N LEU A 112 -17.46 -8.74 -6.27
CA LEU A 112 -18.26 -7.68 -5.65
C LEU A 112 -19.48 -7.32 -6.50
N PHE A 113 -19.25 -6.89 -7.74
CA PHE A 113 -20.32 -6.39 -8.61
C PHE A 113 -21.11 -7.51 -9.28
N GLY A 114 -20.48 -8.63 -9.61
CA GLY A 114 -21.15 -9.78 -10.18
C GLY A 114 -22.16 -10.40 -9.21
N LYS A 115 -21.78 -10.60 -7.95
CA LYS A 115 -22.72 -11.04 -6.91
C LYS A 115 -23.83 -10.03 -6.67
N ALA A 116 -23.46 -8.76 -6.55
CA ALA A 116 -24.46 -7.71 -6.34
C ALA A 116 -25.45 -7.61 -7.48
N ALA A 117 -25.00 -7.78 -8.73
CA ALA A 117 -25.88 -7.80 -9.92
C ALA A 117 -26.81 -9.03 -9.95
N ALA A 118 -26.34 -10.19 -9.49
CA ALA A 118 -27.16 -11.40 -9.40
C ALA A 118 -28.28 -11.28 -8.36
N ASP A 119 -28.07 -10.49 -7.30
CA ASP A 119 -29.06 -10.26 -6.24
C ASP A 119 -30.12 -9.19 -6.61
N GLY A 120 -30.01 -8.55 -7.79
CA GLY A 120 -30.97 -7.58 -8.33
C GLY A 120 -30.73 -6.12 -7.97
N THR A 121 -31.73 -5.27 -8.19
CA THR A 121 -31.60 -3.80 -8.09
C THR A 121 -31.29 -3.24 -6.69
N ALA A 122 -31.48 -4.01 -5.63
CA ALA A 122 -31.07 -3.65 -4.27
C ALA A 122 -29.56 -3.85 -4.00
N ALA A 123 -28.80 -4.23 -5.03
CA ALA A 123 -27.40 -4.59 -4.99
C ALA A 123 -26.49 -3.59 -4.29
N TRP A 124 -26.73 -2.29 -4.47
CA TRP A 124 -25.92 -1.25 -3.83
C TRP A 124 -26.02 -1.23 -2.30
N ASN A 125 -27.14 -1.66 -1.73
CA ASN A 125 -27.32 -1.72 -0.28
C ASN A 125 -26.60 -2.93 0.34
N THR A 126 -26.29 -3.93 -0.48
CA THR A 126 -25.65 -5.19 -0.07
C THR A 126 -24.24 -5.35 -0.62
N ILE A 127 -23.77 -4.42 -1.44
CA ILE A 127 -22.49 -4.53 -2.18
C ILE A 127 -21.30 -4.82 -1.25
N GLN A 128 -21.25 -4.23 -0.07
CA GLN A 128 -20.18 -4.49 0.91
C GLN A 128 -20.22 -5.91 1.47
N ARG A 129 -21.40 -6.55 1.46
CA ARG A 129 -21.59 -7.94 1.93
C ARG A 129 -21.33 -8.95 0.81
N ALA A 130 -21.35 -8.52 -0.43
CA ALA A 130 -21.17 -9.41 -1.59
C ALA A 130 -19.75 -9.99 -1.65
N CYS A 131 -18.75 -9.23 -1.22
CA CYS A 131 -17.35 -9.69 -1.14
C CYS A 131 -16.81 -9.45 0.28
N PRO A 132 -17.08 -10.34 1.24
CA PRO A 132 -16.69 -10.16 2.64
C PRO A 132 -15.17 -10.26 2.86
N THR A 133 -14.48 -10.95 1.96
CA THR A 133 -13.03 -11.16 2.01
C THR A 133 -12.39 -10.82 0.66
N PRO A 134 -12.25 -9.52 0.32
CA PRO A 134 -11.56 -9.12 -0.89
C PRO A 134 -10.08 -9.50 -0.81
N LEU A 135 -9.45 -9.69 -1.96
CA LEU A 135 -8.01 -9.97 -2.05
C LEU A 135 -7.17 -8.72 -1.77
N GLU A 136 -7.73 -7.56 -2.08
CA GLU A 136 -7.12 -6.26 -1.79
C GLU A 136 -7.68 -5.68 -0.47
N THR A 137 -7.56 -4.37 -0.30
CA THR A 137 -8.16 -3.66 0.85
C THR A 137 -9.68 -3.80 0.86
N PRO A 138 -10.31 -3.84 2.04
CA PRO A 138 -11.77 -3.85 2.16
C PRO A 138 -12.41 -2.69 1.40
N TYR A 139 -13.65 -2.87 0.98
CA TYR A 139 -14.42 -1.81 0.32
C TYR A 139 -15.35 -1.12 1.31
N ASP A 140 -15.36 0.23 1.27
CA ASP A 140 -16.27 1.09 2.03
C ASP A 140 -16.91 2.10 1.07
N PHE A 141 -18.01 1.71 0.44
CA PHE A 141 -18.72 2.55 -0.52
C PHE A 141 -19.72 3.48 0.18
N VAL A 142 -19.46 4.77 0.10
CA VAL A 142 -20.37 5.80 0.63
C VAL A 142 -21.01 6.60 -0.49
N PRO A 143 -22.30 6.98 -0.34
CA PRO A 143 -22.95 7.86 -1.28
C PRO A 143 -22.32 9.26 -1.22
N VAL A 144 -22.10 9.86 -2.39
CA VAL A 144 -21.56 11.23 -2.51
C VAL A 144 -22.55 12.19 -3.16
N SER A 145 -23.64 11.66 -3.73
CA SER A 145 -24.70 12.47 -4.34
C SER A 145 -26.07 11.84 -4.14
N LEU A 146 -27.10 12.65 -4.33
CA LEU A 146 -28.49 12.17 -4.35
C LEU A 146 -28.79 11.29 -5.57
N SER A 147 -27.99 11.36 -6.61
CA SER A 147 -28.09 10.51 -7.82
C SER A 147 -27.63 9.08 -7.61
N GLY A 148 -27.08 8.76 -6.44
CA GLY A 148 -26.65 7.40 -6.10
C GLY A 148 -25.18 7.12 -6.39
N ASP A 149 -24.40 8.11 -6.82
CA ASP A 149 -22.95 7.95 -7.00
C ASP A 149 -22.29 7.57 -5.68
N ARG A 150 -21.30 6.67 -5.75
CA ARG A 150 -20.59 6.18 -4.58
C ARG A 150 -19.10 6.22 -4.80
N ILE A 151 -18.36 6.50 -3.72
CA ILE A 151 -16.90 6.39 -3.69
C ILE A 151 -16.47 5.35 -2.65
N ASN A 152 -15.40 4.64 -2.95
CA ASN A 152 -14.73 3.82 -1.96
C ASN A 152 -13.85 4.70 -1.07
N ARG A 153 -14.10 4.69 0.25
CA ARG A 153 -13.32 5.43 1.26
C ARG A 153 -12.29 4.57 1.97
N SER A 154 -12.22 3.31 1.63
CA SER A 154 -11.25 2.42 2.26
C SER A 154 -9.83 2.76 1.82
N TRP A 155 -8.95 2.95 2.78
CA TRP A 155 -7.54 3.21 2.59
C TRP A 155 -6.73 2.29 3.49
N ALA A 156 -5.57 1.90 3.04
CA ALA A 156 -4.59 1.17 3.82
C ALA A 156 -3.32 2.00 3.96
N LEU A 157 -2.73 1.95 5.14
CA LEU A 157 -1.39 2.44 5.40
C LEU A 157 -0.44 1.25 5.36
N VAL A 158 0.33 1.14 4.29
CA VAL A 158 1.34 0.09 4.12
C VAL A 158 2.67 0.63 4.58
N THR A 159 3.27 0.02 5.60
CA THR A 159 4.55 0.45 6.19
C THR A 159 5.61 -0.63 6.03
N TYR A 160 6.75 -0.24 5.49
CA TYR A 160 7.98 -1.05 5.39
C TYR A 160 8.79 -0.85 6.66
N ASN A 161 8.81 -1.85 7.54
CA ASN A 161 9.45 -1.74 8.84
C ASN A 161 10.94 -2.08 8.77
N HIS A 162 11.71 -1.52 9.69
CA HIS A 162 13.17 -1.71 9.80
C HIS A 162 13.59 -3.19 9.97
N ASP A 163 12.72 -4.04 10.47
CA ASP A 163 12.91 -5.49 10.61
C ASP A 163 12.60 -6.29 9.35
N TYR A 164 12.46 -5.61 8.20
CA TYR A 164 12.09 -6.18 6.91
C TYR A 164 10.68 -6.78 6.86
N THR A 165 9.83 -6.46 7.80
CA THR A 165 8.39 -6.78 7.72
C THR A 165 7.61 -5.67 7.02
N ILE A 166 6.43 -6.01 6.50
CA ILE A 166 5.47 -5.05 5.95
C ILE A 166 4.21 -5.16 6.79
N THR A 167 3.76 -4.04 7.34
CA THR A 167 2.49 -3.96 8.08
C THR A 167 1.46 -3.16 7.30
N VAL A 168 0.20 -3.57 7.40
CA VAL A 168 -0.95 -2.95 6.75
C VAL A 168 -1.96 -2.58 7.84
N HIS A 169 -2.39 -1.31 7.86
CA HIS A 169 -3.34 -0.75 8.81
C HIS A 169 -4.50 -0.05 8.11
#